data_6198791ef0eb69767d11b2bdb5eadf09
#
_entry.id   6198791ef0eb69767d11b2bdb5eadf09
#
_cell.length_a   1.000
_cell.length_b   1.000
_cell.length_c   1.000
_cell.angle_alpha   90.00
_cell.angle_beta   90.00
_cell.angle_gamma   90.00
#
_symmetry.space_group_name_H-M   'P 1'
#
loop_
_entity.id
_entity.type
_entity.pdbx_description
1 polymer ?
#
loop_
_entity_poly.entity_id
_entity_poly.type
_entity_poly.pdbx_seq_one_letter_code
_entity_poly.pdbx_strand_id
1 'polypeptide(L)'
;LEWDKQRLAAIHNEVKDIKIPYTKSGNIPYYLDANGRYENKDRLMKLLDFADKIGALERIILLEEPFPEEYKVDVSDIPARLAADESAHSDKDAIERIELGYGAIALKPIAKTMSMSLKIAKIAHEKGIPCFCADLTVNPIMVDWNKNVAARLAPLPGMRIGVLESNGHQNYVNWQKMK
;
A
#
# COMPACT_ATOMS: atom_id res chain seq x y z
N LEU A 1 11.83 -2.41 -14.21
CA LEU A 1 10.75 -1.75 -14.96
C LEU A 1 10.08 -2.69 -15.97
N GLU A 2 10.80 -3.35 -16.88
CA GLU A 2 10.15 -4.22 -17.88
C GLU A 2 9.51 -5.46 -17.24
N TRP A 3 10.15 -6.02 -16.24
CA TRP A 3 9.55 -7.10 -15.44
C TRP A 3 8.26 -6.65 -14.74
N ASP A 4 8.24 -5.44 -14.17
CA ASP A 4 7.06 -4.89 -13.49
C ASP A 4 5.88 -4.72 -14.46
N LYS A 5 6.15 -4.21 -15.67
CA LYS A 5 5.14 -4.07 -16.72
C LYS A 5 4.57 -5.42 -17.14
N GLN A 6 5.44 -6.40 -17.40
CA GLN A 6 5.02 -7.74 -17.79
C GLN A 6 4.18 -8.40 -16.68
N ARG A 7 4.59 -8.24 -15.42
CA ARG A 7 3.86 -8.79 -14.27
C ARG A 7 2.51 -8.11 -14.11
N LEU A 8 2.45 -6.78 -14.17
CA LEU A 8 1.20 -6.03 -14.10
C LEU A 8 0.25 -6.43 -15.22
N ALA A 9 0.71 -6.52 -16.45
CA ALA A 9 -0.10 -6.95 -17.59
C ALA A 9 -0.64 -8.38 -17.43
N ALA A 10 0.20 -9.32 -16.98
CA ALA A 10 -0.21 -10.69 -16.73
C ALA A 10 -1.30 -10.76 -15.67
N ILE A 11 -1.11 -10.10 -14.52
CA ILE A 11 -2.10 -10.05 -13.45
C ILE A 11 -3.39 -9.38 -13.96
N HIS A 12 -3.27 -8.24 -14.63
CA HIS A 12 -4.43 -7.52 -15.15
C HIS A 12 -5.26 -8.39 -16.10
N ASN A 13 -4.64 -9.10 -17.02
CA ASN A 13 -5.35 -9.97 -17.97
C ASN A 13 -6.11 -11.10 -17.26
N GLU A 14 -5.55 -11.67 -16.18
CA GLU A 14 -6.21 -12.75 -15.42
C GLU A 14 -7.40 -12.26 -14.59
N VAL A 15 -7.33 -11.02 -14.04
CA VAL A 15 -8.32 -10.59 -13.03
C VAL A 15 -9.21 -9.43 -13.48
N LYS A 16 -9.02 -8.85 -14.67
CA LYS A 16 -9.75 -7.65 -15.11
C LYS A 16 -11.26 -7.82 -15.17
N ASP A 17 -11.76 -9.03 -15.44
CA ASP A 17 -13.17 -9.33 -15.58
C ASP A 17 -13.79 -9.89 -14.28
N ILE A 18 -12.99 -10.14 -13.27
CA ILE A 18 -13.46 -10.64 -11.97
C ILE A 18 -14.08 -9.50 -11.17
N LYS A 19 -15.27 -9.74 -10.60
CA LYS A 19 -15.97 -8.78 -9.76
C LYS A 19 -15.93 -9.18 -8.29
N ILE A 20 -15.80 -8.17 -7.42
CA ILE A 20 -15.78 -8.34 -5.96
C ILE A 20 -16.66 -7.30 -5.27
N PRO A 21 -17.23 -7.61 -4.09
CA PRO A 21 -18.11 -6.68 -3.37
C PRO A 21 -17.37 -5.61 -2.54
N TYR A 22 -16.05 -5.70 -2.42
CA TYR A 22 -15.26 -4.93 -1.47
C TYR A 22 -14.77 -3.58 -2.00
N THR A 23 -14.98 -3.30 -3.29
CA THR A 23 -14.68 -2.01 -3.92
C THR A 23 -15.96 -1.33 -4.40
N LYS A 24 -15.91 0.00 -4.56
CA LYS A 24 -17.05 0.77 -5.11
C LYS A 24 -17.27 0.48 -6.59
N SER A 25 -16.21 0.22 -7.35
CA SER A 25 -16.25 -0.13 -8.77
C SER A 25 -16.67 -1.59 -9.02
N GLY A 26 -16.63 -2.44 -8.00
CA GLY A 26 -16.79 -3.88 -8.15
C GLY A 26 -15.57 -4.61 -8.74
N ASN A 27 -14.53 -3.90 -9.12
CA ASN A 27 -13.32 -4.48 -9.71
C ASN A 27 -12.32 -4.88 -8.63
N ILE A 28 -11.44 -5.86 -8.93
CA ILE A 28 -10.28 -6.18 -8.08
C ILE A 28 -9.33 -4.97 -8.08
N PRO A 29 -8.99 -4.42 -6.90
CA PRO A 29 -8.02 -3.35 -6.78
C PRO A 29 -6.60 -3.91 -6.83
N TYR A 30 -5.65 -3.09 -7.28
CA TYR A 30 -4.23 -3.44 -7.26
C TYR A 30 -3.52 -2.66 -6.17
N TYR A 31 -2.71 -3.37 -5.42
CA TYR A 31 -1.77 -2.85 -4.47
C TYR A 31 -0.37 -3.24 -4.94
N LEU A 32 0.46 -2.26 -5.22
CA LEU A 32 1.81 -2.44 -5.70
C LEU A 32 2.77 -1.99 -4.61
N ASP A 33 3.65 -2.87 -4.17
CA ASP A 33 4.76 -2.54 -3.29
C ASP A 33 6.06 -2.55 -4.09
N ALA A 34 6.72 -1.42 -4.15
CA ALA A 34 7.94 -1.24 -4.92
C ALA A 34 9.22 -1.34 -4.06
N ASN A 35 9.08 -1.28 -2.72
CA ASN A 35 10.21 -1.40 -1.79
C ASN A 35 11.41 -0.51 -2.17
N GLY A 36 11.16 0.76 -2.49
CA GLY A 36 12.21 1.74 -2.78
C GLY A 36 12.98 1.52 -4.09
N ARG A 37 12.46 0.74 -5.04
CA ARG A 37 13.25 0.31 -6.22
C ARG A 37 13.22 1.24 -7.42
N TYR A 38 12.42 2.30 -7.40
CA TYR A 38 12.42 3.31 -8.47
C TYR A 38 13.41 4.42 -8.12
N GLU A 39 14.40 4.60 -8.96
CA GLU A 39 15.49 5.57 -8.76
C GLU A 39 14.99 7.03 -8.85
N ASN A 40 13.90 7.27 -9.59
CA ASN A 40 13.34 8.60 -9.82
C ASN A 40 11.91 8.55 -10.36
N LYS A 41 11.26 9.72 -10.39
CA LYS A 41 9.88 9.89 -10.89
C LYS A 41 9.70 9.45 -12.33
N ASP A 42 10.64 9.77 -13.22
CA ASP A 42 10.53 9.44 -14.65
C ASP A 42 10.44 7.93 -14.88
N ARG A 43 11.17 7.17 -14.07
CA ARG A 43 11.13 5.71 -14.16
C ARG A 43 9.80 5.13 -13.66
N LEU A 44 9.26 5.69 -12.60
CA LEU A 44 7.93 5.33 -12.09
C LEU A 44 6.85 5.73 -13.10
N MET A 45 6.90 6.94 -13.66
CA MET A 45 5.92 7.40 -14.64
C MET A 45 5.83 6.47 -15.86
N LYS A 46 6.94 5.89 -16.32
CA LYS A 46 6.92 4.88 -17.40
C LYS A 46 6.15 3.60 -17.05
N LEU A 47 6.05 3.24 -15.75
CA LEU A 47 5.16 2.16 -15.31
C LEU A 47 3.71 2.62 -15.32
N LEU A 48 3.44 3.81 -14.78
CA LEU A 48 2.07 4.34 -14.69
C LEU A 48 1.47 4.62 -16.07
N ASP A 49 2.25 5.17 -17.01
CA ASP A 49 1.84 5.33 -18.41
C ASP A 49 1.52 3.99 -19.09
N PHE A 50 2.29 2.96 -18.75
CA PHE A 50 1.99 1.61 -19.24
C PHE A 50 0.72 1.05 -18.59
N ALA A 51 0.55 1.25 -17.28
CA ALA A 51 -0.65 0.83 -16.56
C ALA A 51 -1.91 1.50 -17.14
N ASP A 52 -1.82 2.78 -17.48
CA ASP A 52 -2.91 3.52 -18.12
C ASP A 52 -3.25 2.94 -19.51
N LYS A 53 -2.26 2.70 -20.34
CA LYS A 53 -2.44 2.11 -21.68
C LYS A 53 -3.15 0.76 -21.68
N ILE A 54 -2.95 -0.05 -20.64
CA ILE A 54 -3.62 -1.36 -20.52
C ILE A 54 -4.93 -1.32 -19.70
N GLY A 55 -5.35 -0.12 -19.20
CA GLY A 55 -6.54 0.05 -18.37
C GLY A 55 -6.39 -0.45 -16.93
N ALA A 56 -5.16 -0.57 -16.44
CA ALA A 56 -4.86 -1.02 -15.08
C ALA A 56 -4.70 0.12 -14.08
N LEU A 57 -4.40 1.35 -14.53
CA LEU A 57 -4.07 2.48 -13.67
C LEU A 57 -5.19 2.80 -12.66
N GLU A 58 -6.43 2.87 -13.13
CA GLU A 58 -7.60 3.17 -12.28
C GLU A 58 -7.86 2.14 -11.16
N ARG A 59 -7.24 0.96 -11.27
CA ARG A 59 -7.34 -0.11 -10.28
C ARG A 59 -6.25 -0.06 -9.23
N ILE A 60 -5.19 0.72 -9.44
CA ILE A 60 -4.10 0.89 -8.49
C ILE A 60 -4.61 1.76 -7.33
N ILE A 61 -4.95 1.13 -6.22
CA ILE A 61 -5.41 1.85 -5.02
C ILE A 61 -4.25 2.37 -4.19
N LEU A 62 -3.11 1.70 -4.25
CA LEU A 62 -1.86 2.04 -3.56
C LEU A 62 -0.65 1.64 -4.40
N LEU A 63 0.36 2.50 -4.39
CA LEU A 63 1.71 2.21 -4.81
C LEU A 63 2.64 2.54 -3.63
N GLU A 64 3.05 1.51 -2.90
CA GLU A 64 3.81 1.63 -1.67
C GLU A 64 5.29 1.77 -1.94
N GLU A 65 5.92 2.62 -1.15
CA GLU A 65 7.35 2.93 -1.10
C GLU A 65 8.02 2.86 -2.49
N PRO A 66 7.63 3.73 -3.45
CA PRO A 66 8.20 3.65 -4.79
C PRO A 66 9.69 4.02 -4.84
N PHE A 67 10.13 4.93 -3.97
CA PHE A 67 11.46 5.50 -3.97
C PHE A 67 12.25 5.10 -2.72
N PRO A 68 13.60 5.13 -2.77
CA PRO A 68 14.44 4.98 -1.58
C PRO A 68 14.03 5.97 -0.48
N GLU A 69 14.21 5.60 0.78
CA GLU A 69 13.80 6.41 1.94
C GLU A 69 14.42 7.82 1.94
N GLU A 70 15.65 7.94 1.43
CA GLU A 70 16.36 9.22 1.30
C GLU A 70 15.84 10.13 0.18
N TYR A 71 14.96 9.61 -0.69
CA TYR A 71 14.40 10.37 -1.80
C TYR A 71 13.29 11.31 -1.31
N LYS A 72 13.68 12.55 -0.98
CA LYS A 72 12.79 13.57 -0.44
C LYS A 72 12.38 14.59 -1.50
N VAL A 73 11.55 14.15 -2.42
CA VAL A 73 11.07 14.97 -3.54
C VAL A 73 9.56 15.02 -3.51
N ASP A 74 8.98 16.17 -3.86
CA ASP A 74 7.54 16.34 -4.03
C ASP A 74 7.01 15.35 -5.06
N VAL A 75 5.99 14.59 -4.69
CA VAL A 75 5.36 13.53 -5.49
C VAL A 75 3.87 13.79 -5.76
N SER A 76 3.39 14.98 -5.42
CA SER A 76 1.98 15.36 -5.55
C SER A 76 1.47 15.37 -7.00
N ASP A 77 2.37 15.44 -7.99
CA ASP A 77 2.08 15.41 -9.42
C ASP A 77 1.97 13.97 -10.01
N ILE A 78 2.25 12.93 -9.21
CA ILE A 78 2.19 11.56 -9.67
C ILE A 78 0.71 11.08 -9.69
N PRO A 79 0.21 10.54 -10.83
CA PRO A 79 -1.21 10.17 -10.99
C PRO A 79 -1.55 8.82 -10.31
N ALA A 80 -0.98 8.54 -9.15
CA ALA A 80 -1.26 7.36 -8.33
C ALA A 80 -1.16 7.73 -6.86
N ARG A 81 -1.90 7.03 -5.99
CA ARG A 81 -1.78 7.21 -4.55
C ARG A 81 -0.51 6.53 -4.06
N LEU A 82 0.53 7.33 -3.80
CA LEU A 82 1.74 6.81 -3.18
C LEU A 82 1.53 6.62 -1.68
N ALA A 83 2.05 5.54 -1.15
CA ALA A 83 2.04 5.23 0.27
C ALA A 83 3.46 5.20 0.83
N ALA A 84 3.65 5.79 2.01
CA ALA A 84 4.90 5.72 2.73
C ALA A 84 4.85 4.58 3.77
N ASP A 85 5.86 3.73 3.77
CA ASP A 85 6.05 2.64 4.73
C ASP A 85 7.41 2.72 5.42
N GLU A 86 8.47 2.24 4.78
CA GLU A 86 9.83 2.29 5.33
C GLU A 86 10.26 3.71 5.61
N SER A 87 9.86 4.65 4.78
CA SER A 87 10.17 6.07 4.95
C SER A 87 9.34 6.81 6.01
N ALA A 88 8.42 6.12 6.72
CA ALA A 88 7.55 6.68 7.75
C ALA A 88 7.67 5.91 9.09
N HIS A 89 8.87 5.89 9.68
CA HIS A 89 9.13 5.19 10.95
C HIS A 89 8.51 5.85 12.17
N SER A 90 8.35 7.17 12.13
CA SER A 90 7.83 7.98 13.24
C SER A 90 6.69 8.91 12.78
N ASP A 91 6.06 9.54 13.75
CA ASP A 91 5.06 10.59 13.52
C ASP A 91 5.64 11.78 12.75
N LYS A 92 6.89 12.12 12.95
CA LYS A 92 7.59 13.22 12.22
C LYS A 92 7.83 12.84 10.76
N ASP A 93 8.29 11.61 10.52
CA ASP A 93 8.51 11.12 9.16
C ASP A 93 7.19 11.06 8.39
N ALA A 94 6.12 10.60 9.04
CA ALA A 94 4.79 10.59 8.43
C ALA A 94 4.32 12.00 8.03
N ILE A 95 4.57 13.02 8.85
CA ILE A 95 4.28 14.42 8.50
C ILE A 95 5.07 14.82 7.27
N GLU A 96 6.39 14.59 7.26
CA GLU A 96 7.25 14.91 6.13
C GLU A 96 6.77 14.25 4.83
N ARG A 97 6.42 12.96 4.86
CA ARG A 97 5.92 12.26 3.66
C ARG A 97 4.58 12.83 3.17
N ILE A 98 3.67 13.16 4.07
CA ILE A 98 2.42 13.80 3.71
C ILE A 98 2.67 15.18 3.05
N GLU A 99 3.61 15.96 3.55
CA GLU A 99 3.99 17.26 2.99
C GLU A 99 4.65 17.14 1.61
N LEU A 100 5.33 16.02 1.34
CA LEU A 100 5.86 15.68 0.02
C LEU A 100 4.80 15.13 -0.96
N GLY A 101 3.53 14.99 -0.55
CA GLY A 101 2.45 14.57 -1.43
C GLY A 101 2.06 13.09 -1.33
N TYR A 102 2.62 12.33 -0.38
CA TYR A 102 2.17 10.95 -0.17
C TYR A 102 0.71 10.91 0.29
N GLY A 103 -0.09 10.12 -0.40
CA GLY A 103 -1.54 10.05 -0.25
C GLY A 103 -2.05 8.91 0.64
N ALA A 104 -1.15 8.14 1.27
CA ALA A 104 -1.45 7.11 2.27
C ALA A 104 -0.24 6.80 3.15
N ILE A 105 -0.48 6.25 4.35
CA ILE A 105 0.59 5.82 5.26
C ILE A 105 0.36 4.37 5.70
N ALA A 106 1.40 3.56 5.61
CA ALA A 106 1.42 2.20 6.11
C ALA A 106 1.60 2.16 7.64
N LEU A 107 0.72 1.46 8.31
CA LEU A 107 0.85 1.18 9.73
C LEU A 107 1.41 -0.23 9.92
N LYS A 108 2.44 -0.36 10.75
CA LYS A 108 3.01 -1.64 11.16
C LYS A 108 2.95 -1.77 12.69
N PRO A 109 1.74 -2.02 13.27
CA PRO A 109 1.57 -2.04 14.73
C PRO A 109 2.48 -3.03 15.46
N ILE A 110 2.90 -4.07 14.75
CA ILE A 110 3.79 -5.12 15.26
C ILE A 110 5.25 -4.67 15.25
N ALA A 111 5.67 -3.88 14.25
CA ALA A 111 7.06 -3.44 14.08
C ALA A 111 7.34 -2.07 14.68
N LYS A 112 6.48 -1.10 14.38
CA LYS A 112 6.66 0.31 14.82
C LYS A 112 6.05 0.57 16.19
N THR A 113 5.56 -0.43 16.89
CA THR A 113 4.72 -0.42 18.09
C THR A 113 3.29 0.11 17.85
N MET A 114 2.35 -0.37 18.67
CA MET A 114 0.96 0.10 18.61
C MET A 114 0.86 1.60 18.91
N SER A 115 1.61 2.08 19.91
CA SER A 115 1.58 3.50 20.31
C SER A 115 2.07 4.44 19.21
N MET A 116 3.14 4.07 18.48
CA MET A 116 3.62 4.85 17.33
C MET A 116 2.62 4.78 16.17
N SER A 117 2.09 3.59 15.86
CA SER A 117 1.05 3.44 14.83
C SER A 117 -0.19 4.28 15.12
N LEU A 118 -0.62 4.37 16.37
CA LEU A 118 -1.75 5.23 16.78
C LEU A 118 -1.42 6.73 16.64
N LYS A 119 -0.19 7.16 16.94
CA LYS A 119 0.23 8.55 16.71
C LYS A 119 0.22 8.90 15.23
N ILE A 120 0.79 8.03 14.39
CA ILE A 120 0.81 8.21 12.93
C ILE A 120 -0.63 8.25 12.39
N ALA A 121 -1.48 7.28 12.80
CA ALA A 121 -2.87 7.22 12.37
C ALA A 121 -3.67 8.48 12.76
N LYS A 122 -3.43 9.03 13.94
CA LYS A 122 -4.06 10.29 14.37
C LYS A 122 -3.66 11.46 13.47
N ILE A 123 -2.36 11.64 13.23
CA ILE A 123 -1.84 12.71 12.36
C ILE A 123 -2.37 12.57 10.93
N ALA A 124 -2.33 11.37 10.38
CA ALA A 124 -2.84 11.08 9.05
C ALA A 124 -4.34 11.42 8.97
N HIS A 125 -5.13 11.00 9.97
CA HIS A 125 -6.56 11.32 10.05
C HIS A 125 -6.82 12.83 10.09
N GLU A 126 -6.10 13.58 10.93
CA GLU A 126 -6.21 15.05 11.03
C GLU A 126 -5.88 15.77 9.70
N LYS A 127 -5.00 15.18 8.89
CA LYS A 127 -4.63 15.67 7.55
C LYS A 127 -5.49 15.08 6.42
N GLY A 128 -6.48 14.23 6.72
CA GLY A 128 -7.34 13.58 5.71
C GLY A 128 -6.64 12.49 4.89
N ILE A 129 -5.51 11.97 5.38
CA ILE A 129 -4.71 10.93 4.72
C ILE A 129 -5.13 9.55 5.26
N PRO A 130 -5.59 8.63 4.42
CA PRO A 130 -5.94 7.28 4.86
C PRO A 130 -4.71 6.46 5.25
N CYS A 131 -4.93 5.51 6.17
CA CYS A 131 -3.94 4.53 6.57
C CYS A 131 -4.40 3.11 6.20
N PHE A 132 -3.46 2.21 6.10
CA PHE A 132 -3.67 0.78 5.93
C PHE A 132 -2.65 0.00 6.76
N CYS A 133 -2.84 -1.31 6.93
CA CYS A 133 -1.85 -2.13 7.61
C CYS A 133 -0.98 -2.88 6.59
N ALA A 134 0.33 -2.68 6.66
CA ALA A 134 1.29 -3.48 5.92
C ALA A 134 1.76 -4.68 6.75
N ASP A 135 2.16 -5.76 6.07
CA ASP A 135 2.65 -6.99 6.68
C ASP A 135 4.19 -6.96 6.83
N LEU A 136 4.67 -7.77 7.75
CA LEU A 136 6.09 -8.06 7.96
C LEU A 136 6.37 -9.56 7.86
N THR A 137 5.60 -10.28 7.03
CA THR A 137 5.72 -11.75 6.97
C THR A 137 5.49 -12.39 8.34
N VAL A 138 4.36 -12.07 8.96
CA VAL A 138 4.02 -12.51 10.32
C VAL A 138 3.25 -13.84 10.35
N ASN A 139 3.21 -14.49 11.51
CA ASN A 139 2.44 -15.71 11.74
C ASN A 139 0.92 -15.43 11.82
N PRO A 140 0.03 -16.44 11.78
CA PRO A 140 -1.42 -16.26 11.77
C PRO A 140 -1.97 -15.45 12.93
N ILE A 141 -1.43 -15.58 14.15
CA ILE A 141 -1.88 -14.83 15.33
C ILE A 141 -1.65 -13.32 15.11
N MET A 142 -0.50 -12.97 14.55
CA MET A 142 -0.16 -11.58 14.28
C MET A 142 -0.94 -11.02 13.06
N VAL A 143 -1.30 -11.86 12.09
CA VAL A 143 -2.25 -11.46 11.03
C VAL A 143 -3.61 -11.10 11.64
N ASP A 144 -4.11 -11.88 12.60
CA ASP A 144 -5.38 -11.58 13.28
C ASP A 144 -5.31 -10.27 14.07
N TRP A 145 -4.16 -9.99 14.67
CA TRP A 145 -3.91 -8.70 15.31
C TRP A 145 -4.01 -7.55 14.29
N ASN A 146 -3.28 -7.63 13.18
CA ASN A 146 -3.29 -6.62 12.12
C ASN A 146 -4.68 -6.47 11.48
N LYS A 147 -5.43 -7.54 11.31
CA LYS A 147 -6.83 -7.49 10.83
C LYS A 147 -7.70 -6.65 11.77
N ASN A 148 -7.52 -6.81 13.08
CA ASN A 148 -8.28 -6.02 14.06
C ASN A 148 -7.95 -4.52 13.96
N VAL A 149 -6.72 -4.15 13.68
CA VAL A 149 -6.33 -2.75 13.43
C VAL A 149 -6.90 -2.27 12.11
N ALA A 150 -6.66 -2.99 11.02
CA ALA A 150 -7.13 -2.62 9.68
C ALA A 150 -8.66 -2.44 9.62
N ALA A 151 -9.41 -3.29 10.31
CA ALA A 151 -10.87 -3.21 10.36
C ALA A 151 -11.41 -1.93 11.06
N ARG A 152 -10.55 -1.21 11.77
CA ARG A 152 -10.89 0.05 12.48
C ARG A 152 -10.41 1.29 11.75
N LEU A 153 -9.62 1.12 10.69
CA LEU A 153 -9.17 2.22 9.85
C LEU A 153 -10.28 2.63 8.87
N ALA A 154 -10.34 3.91 8.55
CA ALA A 154 -11.17 4.37 7.45
C ALA A 154 -10.74 3.69 6.14
N PRO A 155 -11.69 3.17 5.34
CA PRO A 155 -11.33 2.57 4.06
C PRO A 155 -10.61 3.54 3.14
N LEU A 156 -9.64 3.04 2.38
CA LEU A 156 -9.03 3.80 1.30
C LEU A 156 -10.09 4.26 0.29
N PRO A 157 -9.94 5.43 -0.34
CA PRO A 157 -10.82 5.86 -1.41
C PRO A 157 -11.01 4.78 -2.47
N GLY A 158 -12.26 4.46 -2.78
CA GLY A 158 -12.61 3.35 -3.67
C GLY A 158 -12.87 2.01 -2.98
N MET A 159 -12.40 1.83 -1.75
CA MET A 159 -12.65 0.63 -0.95
C MET A 159 -13.91 0.75 -0.09
N ARG A 160 -14.45 -0.39 0.34
CA ARG A 160 -15.56 -0.51 1.30
C ARG A 160 -15.12 -1.06 2.65
N ILE A 161 -13.91 -1.58 2.73
CA ILE A 161 -13.29 -2.19 3.91
C ILE A 161 -11.87 -1.66 4.11
N GLY A 162 -11.32 -1.81 5.32
CA GLY A 162 -9.92 -1.53 5.60
C GLY A 162 -9.00 -2.47 4.79
N VAL A 163 -7.80 -1.99 4.50
CA VAL A 163 -6.81 -2.75 3.72
C VAL A 163 -5.73 -3.30 4.64
N LEU A 164 -5.43 -4.58 4.46
CA LEU A 164 -4.33 -5.29 5.09
C LEU A 164 -3.57 -6.07 4.02
N GLU A 165 -2.27 -5.87 3.95
CA GLU A 165 -1.37 -6.77 3.26
C GLU A 165 -1.09 -7.99 4.15
N SER A 166 -0.99 -9.19 3.55
CA SER A 166 -0.56 -10.40 4.24
C SER A 166 0.12 -11.36 3.28
N ASN A 167 1.39 -11.66 3.54
CA ASN A 167 2.21 -12.58 2.77
C ASN A 167 2.75 -13.77 3.60
N GLY A 168 2.44 -13.84 4.88
CA GLY A 168 2.93 -14.88 5.80
C GLY A 168 2.66 -16.30 5.32
N HIS A 169 1.49 -16.54 4.70
CA HIS A 169 1.12 -17.86 4.16
C HIS A 169 2.09 -18.39 3.08
N GLN A 170 2.84 -17.53 2.43
CA GLN A 170 3.85 -17.88 1.43
C GLN A 170 5.20 -18.25 2.06
N ASN A 171 5.42 -17.85 3.32
CA ASN A 171 6.71 -17.93 3.99
C ASN A 171 6.74 -18.92 5.16
N TYR A 172 5.58 -19.31 5.72
CA TYR A 172 5.50 -20.25 6.84
C TYR A 172 5.08 -21.65 6.37
N VAL A 173 5.97 -22.62 6.49
CA VAL A 173 5.74 -24.03 6.08
C VAL A 173 4.52 -24.65 6.79
N ASN A 174 4.28 -24.29 8.04
CA ASN A 174 3.21 -24.84 8.87
C ASN A 174 2.00 -23.89 9.01
N TRP A 175 1.80 -22.97 8.07
CA TRP A 175 0.74 -21.96 8.14
C TRP A 175 -0.63 -22.52 8.52
N GLN A 176 -1.06 -23.59 7.86
CA GLN A 176 -2.37 -24.21 8.12
C GLN A 176 -2.49 -24.85 9.51
N LYS A 177 -1.37 -25.25 10.13
CA LYS A 177 -1.36 -25.82 11.48
C LYS A 177 -1.32 -24.75 12.59
N MET A 178 -0.97 -23.52 12.23
CA MET A 178 -0.88 -22.39 13.14
C MET A 178 -2.15 -21.52 13.17
N LYS A 179 -3.10 -21.81 12.29
CA LYS A 179 -4.41 -21.13 12.21
C LYS A 179 -5.34 -21.50 13.33
#